data_0a077e6f97eb2f1259a684e5f0c5849b
#
_entry.id   0a077e6f97eb2f1259a684e5f0c5849b
#
_cell.length_a   1.000
_cell.length_b   1.000
_cell.length_c   1.000
_cell.angle_alpha   90.00
_cell.angle_beta   90.00
_cell.angle_gamma   90.00
#
_symmetry.space_group_name_H-M   'P 1'
#
loop_
_entity.id
_entity.type
_entity.pdbx_description
1 polymer ?
#
loop_
_entity_poly.entity_id
_entity_poly.type
_entity_poly.pdbx_seq_one_letter_code
_entity_poly.pdbx_strand_id
1 'polypeptide(L)'
;MAELEKIKLGQIEYDIHDPTALPKSGGTMTGALVLSGNPTVPNGAATKQYVDAQKVQTASSLPASGTALTANTIYLPTTAVTTYAFTPPTLSGWAHGIFSAGNSPSITFTGKVLGKLPTFESGKSYEFDVYSGIWIVQEVVTQ
;
A
#
# COMPACT_ATOMS: atom_id res chain seq x y z
N MET A 1 39.37 21.14 -10.08
CA MET A 1 39.99 20.21 -11.04
C MET A 1 39.48 20.57 -12.41
N ALA A 2 40.36 20.83 -13.41
CA ALA A 2 39.89 21.05 -14.76
C ALA A 2 39.36 19.72 -15.33
N GLU A 3 38.18 19.76 -15.88
CA GLU A 3 37.55 18.61 -16.55
C GLU A 3 38.23 18.46 -17.93
N LEU A 4 38.68 17.25 -18.23
CA LEU A 4 39.29 16.96 -19.52
C LEU A 4 38.17 16.74 -20.50
N GLU A 5 37.89 17.71 -21.36
CA GLU A 5 36.83 17.62 -22.35
C GLU A 5 37.26 16.91 -23.63
N LYS A 6 38.59 16.84 -23.89
CA LYS A 6 39.16 16.30 -25.13
C LYS A 6 40.50 15.61 -24.91
N ILE A 7 40.75 14.53 -25.65
CA ILE A 7 42.00 13.83 -25.75
C ILE A 7 42.56 14.01 -27.15
N LYS A 8 43.84 14.43 -27.27
CA LYS A 8 44.55 14.55 -28.54
C LYS A 8 45.53 13.41 -28.70
N LEU A 9 45.33 12.61 -29.75
CA LEU A 9 46.25 11.55 -30.14
C LEU A 9 46.84 11.92 -31.52
N GLY A 10 48.09 12.44 -31.51
CA GLY A 10 48.72 12.97 -32.72
C GLY A 10 48.00 14.21 -33.23
N GLN A 11 47.55 14.19 -34.46
CA GLN A 11 46.75 15.28 -35.10
C GLN A 11 45.23 15.14 -34.92
N ILE A 12 44.76 14.04 -34.28
CA ILE A 12 43.35 13.77 -34.10
C ILE A 12 42.92 14.12 -32.68
N GLU A 13 41.90 14.94 -32.58
CA GLU A 13 41.26 15.33 -31.31
C GLU A 13 39.99 14.51 -31.12
N TYR A 14 39.85 13.88 -29.97
CA TYR A 14 38.67 13.09 -29.57
C TYR A 14 37.94 13.84 -28.46
N ASP A 15 36.66 14.04 -28.65
CA ASP A 15 35.77 14.55 -27.62
C ASP A 15 35.48 13.41 -26.62
N ILE A 16 35.77 13.62 -25.35
CA ILE A 16 35.49 12.68 -24.25
C ILE A 16 34.23 13.04 -23.51
N HIS A 17 33.57 14.12 -23.93
CA HIS A 17 32.27 14.45 -23.39
C HIS A 17 31.21 13.59 -24.06
N ASP A 18 30.46 12.83 -23.27
CA ASP A 18 29.28 12.11 -23.75
C ASP A 18 28.09 13.09 -23.75
N PRO A 19 27.64 13.57 -24.91
CA PRO A 19 26.51 14.50 -24.97
C PRO A 19 25.19 13.89 -24.55
N THR A 20 25.15 12.54 -24.40
CA THR A 20 23.96 11.80 -23.95
C THR A 20 23.98 11.53 -22.44
N ALA A 21 25.13 11.77 -21.78
CA ALA A 21 25.25 11.62 -20.34
C ALA A 21 24.44 12.69 -19.59
N LEU A 22 23.73 12.28 -18.56
CA LEU A 22 22.98 13.21 -17.72
C LEU A 22 23.96 14.04 -16.86
N PRO A 23 23.97 15.38 -16.97
CA PRO A 23 24.83 16.23 -16.15
C PRO A 23 24.55 16.08 -14.65
N LYS A 24 25.57 16.25 -13.81
CA LYS A 24 25.39 16.25 -12.34
C LYS A 24 24.48 17.35 -11.83
N SER A 25 24.33 18.43 -12.59
CA SER A 25 23.37 19.52 -12.34
C SER A 25 21.92 19.14 -12.62
N GLY A 26 21.68 17.96 -13.20
CA GLY A 26 20.37 17.48 -13.64
C GLY A 26 20.13 17.67 -15.12
N GLY A 27 19.03 17.16 -15.62
CA GLY A 27 18.65 17.20 -17.03
C GLY A 27 17.36 16.43 -17.29
N THR A 28 16.93 16.41 -18.55
CA THR A 28 15.76 15.64 -18.98
C THR A 28 16.21 14.31 -19.56
N MET A 29 15.64 13.22 -19.05
CA MET A 29 15.80 11.89 -19.62
C MET A 29 14.71 11.63 -20.64
N THR A 30 15.07 11.15 -21.82
CA THR A 30 14.13 10.80 -22.88
C THR A 30 13.71 9.34 -22.87
N GLY A 31 14.39 8.50 -22.08
CA GLY A 31 14.11 7.08 -21.92
C GLY A 31 13.69 6.70 -20.50
N ALA A 32 13.27 5.44 -20.32
CA ALA A 32 12.92 4.91 -19.01
C ALA A 32 14.15 4.81 -18.09
N LEU A 33 14.03 5.28 -16.84
CA LEU A 33 15.03 5.05 -15.81
C LEU A 33 14.72 3.74 -15.08
N VAL A 34 15.61 2.77 -15.21
CA VAL A 34 15.53 1.50 -14.46
C VAL A 34 16.44 1.60 -13.25
N LEU A 35 15.87 1.53 -12.06
CA LEU A 35 16.61 1.59 -10.81
C LEU A 35 16.97 0.16 -10.35
N SER A 36 18.18 0.00 -9.81
CA SER A 36 18.67 -1.29 -9.29
C SER A 36 18.03 -1.73 -7.96
N GLY A 37 17.31 -0.85 -7.28
CA GLY A 37 16.65 -1.15 -6.00
C GLY A 37 15.85 0.02 -5.43
N ASN A 38 15.29 -0.19 -4.27
CA ASN A 38 14.53 0.82 -3.54
C ASN A 38 15.46 1.86 -2.89
N PRO A 39 14.96 3.09 -2.63
CA PRO A 39 15.77 4.13 -2.00
C PRO A 39 16.17 3.73 -0.57
N THR A 40 17.42 3.95 -0.23
CA THR A 40 17.97 3.75 1.13
C THR A 40 18.23 5.07 1.85
N VAL A 41 18.08 6.19 1.14
CA VAL A 41 18.27 7.55 1.66
C VAL A 41 17.05 8.41 1.36
N PRO A 42 16.73 9.45 2.17
CA PRO A 42 15.50 10.24 2.03
C PRO A 42 15.30 10.88 0.64
N ASN A 43 16.39 11.27 -0.04
CA ASN A 43 16.36 11.91 -1.35
C ASN A 43 16.62 10.94 -2.50
N GLY A 44 16.60 9.62 -2.26
CA GLY A 44 16.76 8.61 -3.29
C GLY A 44 15.54 8.50 -4.19
N ALA A 45 15.76 8.23 -5.47
CA ALA A 45 14.65 7.95 -6.39
C ALA A 45 13.96 6.63 -6.03
N ALA A 46 12.63 6.62 -6.00
CA ALA A 46 11.83 5.45 -5.66
C ALA A 46 11.51 4.62 -6.91
N THR A 47 11.59 3.30 -6.79
CA THR A 47 11.08 2.39 -7.82
C THR A 47 9.55 2.44 -7.84
N LYS A 48 8.95 2.14 -9.01
CA LYS A 48 7.48 1.98 -9.11
C LYS A 48 6.96 0.94 -8.10
N GLN A 49 7.65 -0.18 -7.95
CA GLN A 49 7.29 -1.23 -7.00
C GLN A 49 7.26 -0.71 -5.55
N TYR A 50 8.25 0.10 -5.15
CA TYR A 50 8.27 0.69 -3.82
C TYR A 50 7.08 1.63 -3.60
N VAL A 51 6.77 2.50 -4.58
CA VAL A 51 5.63 3.43 -4.50
C VAL A 51 4.30 2.67 -4.48
N ASP A 52 4.13 1.67 -5.33
CA ASP A 52 2.89 0.89 -5.41
C ASP A 52 2.63 0.11 -4.11
N ALA A 53 3.68 -0.36 -3.43
CA ALA A 53 3.56 -1.01 -2.12
C ALA A 53 3.12 -0.05 -1.00
N GLN A 54 3.30 1.27 -1.16
CA GLN A 54 2.85 2.29 -0.21
C GLN A 54 1.44 2.80 -0.48
N LYS A 55 0.87 2.49 -1.67
CA LYS A 55 -0.49 2.91 -2.00
C LYS A 55 -1.52 2.14 -1.18
N VAL A 56 -2.53 2.87 -0.73
CA VAL A 56 -3.77 2.25 -0.23
C VAL A 56 -4.42 1.49 -1.38
N GLN A 57 -4.65 0.21 -1.20
CA GLN A 57 -5.41 -0.55 -2.18
C GLN A 57 -6.87 -0.09 -2.13
N THR A 58 -7.41 0.22 -3.31
CA THR A 58 -8.83 0.58 -3.47
C THR A 58 -9.74 -0.57 -3.06
N ALA A 59 -10.96 -0.20 -2.67
CA ALA A 59 -12.00 -1.06 -2.15
C ALA A 59 -12.00 -2.49 -2.72
N SER A 60 -11.77 -3.45 -1.85
CA SER A 60 -11.74 -4.87 -2.15
C SER A 60 -12.94 -5.58 -1.54
N SER A 61 -13.33 -6.70 -2.12
CA SER A 61 -14.20 -7.66 -1.44
C SER A 61 -13.44 -8.34 -0.29
N LEU A 62 -14.17 -8.80 0.72
CA LEU A 62 -13.57 -9.59 1.80
C LEU A 62 -12.94 -10.88 1.24
N PRO A 63 -11.78 -11.32 1.75
CA PRO A 63 -11.22 -12.63 1.42
C PRO A 63 -12.10 -13.75 1.99
N ALA A 64 -11.74 -15.01 1.80
CA ALA A 64 -12.42 -16.12 2.45
C ALA A 64 -12.38 -15.97 3.98
N SER A 65 -13.49 -16.36 4.66
CA SER A 65 -13.59 -16.29 6.12
C SER A 65 -12.41 -17.00 6.79
N GLY A 66 -11.81 -16.36 7.79
CA GLY A 66 -10.62 -16.87 8.49
C GLY A 66 -9.29 -16.58 7.78
N THR A 67 -9.32 -16.08 6.55
CA THR A 67 -8.10 -15.62 5.86
C THR A 67 -7.69 -14.23 6.35
N ALA A 68 -6.39 -14.01 6.53
CA ALA A 68 -5.88 -12.70 6.94
C ALA A 68 -6.23 -11.62 5.90
N LEU A 69 -6.67 -10.47 6.39
CA LEU A 69 -6.88 -9.29 5.57
C LEU A 69 -5.55 -8.82 4.98
N THR A 70 -5.60 -8.24 3.80
CA THR A 70 -4.43 -7.59 3.19
C THR A 70 -4.18 -6.25 3.88
N ALA A 71 -2.92 -5.98 4.23
CA ALA A 71 -2.54 -4.70 4.80
C ALA A 71 -2.76 -3.53 3.83
N ASN A 72 -3.01 -2.34 4.37
CA ASN A 72 -3.23 -1.09 3.64
C ASN A 72 -4.41 -1.17 2.65
N THR A 73 -5.46 -1.88 3.02
CA THR A 73 -6.63 -2.16 2.16
C THR A 73 -7.91 -1.65 2.80
N ILE A 74 -8.79 -1.07 1.97
CA ILE A 74 -10.16 -0.73 2.33
C ILE A 74 -11.09 -1.82 1.80
N TYR A 75 -11.96 -2.35 2.65
CA TYR A 75 -12.93 -3.39 2.33
C TYR A 75 -14.36 -2.84 2.31
N LEU A 76 -15.03 -2.98 1.18
CA LEU A 76 -16.43 -2.59 1.01
C LEU A 76 -17.20 -3.75 0.33
N PRO A 77 -17.51 -4.82 1.07
CA PRO A 77 -18.25 -5.93 0.51
C PRO A 77 -19.64 -5.48 0.07
N THR A 78 -20.05 -5.92 -1.11
CA THR A 78 -21.36 -5.62 -1.71
C THR A 78 -22.44 -6.56 -1.24
N THR A 79 -22.07 -7.67 -0.61
CA THR A 79 -23.01 -8.67 -0.05
C THR A 79 -22.98 -8.64 1.47
N ALA A 80 -24.16 -8.87 2.08
CA ALA A 80 -24.26 -8.93 3.53
C ALA A 80 -23.46 -10.12 4.09
N VAL A 81 -22.81 -9.89 5.23
CA VAL A 81 -21.93 -10.85 5.90
C VAL A 81 -22.74 -11.59 6.96
N THR A 82 -22.93 -12.90 6.79
CA THR A 82 -23.70 -13.73 7.74
C THR A 82 -22.78 -14.48 8.71
N THR A 83 -21.87 -15.28 8.19
CA THR A 83 -20.90 -16.00 8.99
C THR A 83 -19.50 -15.65 8.53
N TYR A 84 -18.73 -15.01 9.40
CA TYR A 84 -17.38 -14.56 9.02
C TYR A 84 -16.45 -14.42 10.22
N ALA A 85 -15.22 -14.92 10.05
CA ALA A 85 -14.14 -14.75 10.99
C ALA A 85 -13.12 -13.74 10.40
N PHE A 86 -13.10 -12.54 10.94
CA PHE A 86 -12.12 -11.53 10.58
C PHE A 86 -10.76 -11.86 11.18
N THR A 87 -9.75 -11.96 10.35
CA THR A 87 -8.36 -12.21 10.74
C THR A 87 -7.51 -11.00 10.35
N PRO A 88 -6.72 -10.44 11.28
CA PRO A 88 -5.96 -9.22 11.01
C PRO A 88 -4.86 -9.49 9.96
N PRO A 89 -4.33 -8.43 9.32
CA PRO A 89 -3.18 -8.54 8.44
C PRO A 89 -1.99 -9.22 9.15
N THR A 90 -1.26 -10.07 8.43
CA THR A 90 -0.10 -10.82 8.98
C THR A 90 1.12 -9.95 9.24
N LEU A 91 1.21 -8.79 8.61
CA LEU A 91 2.28 -7.81 8.77
C LEU A 91 1.74 -6.60 9.56
N SER A 92 2.66 -5.84 10.15
CA SER A 92 2.31 -4.55 10.77
C SER A 92 1.71 -3.63 9.69
N GLY A 93 0.39 -3.59 9.65
CA GLY A 93 -0.39 -2.81 8.69
C GLY A 93 -1.77 -2.54 9.24
N TRP A 94 -2.51 -1.73 8.52
CA TRP A 94 -3.89 -1.44 8.85
C TRP A 94 -4.81 -2.01 7.77
N ALA A 95 -6.05 -2.25 8.14
CA ALA A 95 -7.14 -2.45 7.20
C ALA A 95 -8.39 -1.77 7.78
N HIS A 96 -9.20 -1.23 6.90
CA HIS A 96 -10.46 -0.57 7.24
C HIS A 96 -11.58 -1.20 6.42
N GLY A 97 -12.80 -1.19 6.93
CA GLY A 97 -13.92 -1.63 6.11
C GLY A 97 -15.27 -1.37 6.75
N ILE A 98 -16.29 -1.43 5.90
CA ILE A 98 -17.68 -1.34 6.30
C ILE A 98 -18.41 -2.54 5.71
N PHE A 99 -19.16 -3.27 6.51
CA PHE A 99 -19.95 -4.40 6.06
C PHE A 99 -21.38 -4.33 6.64
N SER A 100 -22.34 -4.86 5.92
CA SER A 100 -23.70 -5.07 6.43
C SER A 100 -23.85 -6.48 6.97
N ALA A 101 -24.44 -6.64 8.14
CA ALA A 101 -24.71 -7.95 8.71
C ALA A 101 -25.92 -8.62 8.04
N GLY A 102 -25.76 -9.87 7.67
CA GLY A 102 -26.83 -10.72 7.13
C GLY A 102 -27.76 -11.29 8.19
N ASN A 103 -28.61 -12.22 7.79
CA ASN A 103 -29.56 -12.87 8.71
C ASN A 103 -28.83 -13.73 9.75
N SER A 104 -29.21 -13.59 11.02
CA SER A 104 -28.60 -14.35 12.14
C SER A 104 -27.08 -14.32 12.12
N PRO A 105 -26.46 -13.13 12.20
CA PRO A 105 -25.04 -13.00 11.94
C PRO A 105 -24.19 -13.69 13.01
N SER A 106 -23.19 -14.44 12.58
CA SER A 106 -22.15 -15.04 13.42
C SER A 106 -20.80 -14.50 12.98
N ILE A 107 -20.40 -13.37 13.56
CA ILE A 107 -19.21 -12.60 13.17
C ILE A 107 -18.22 -12.58 14.32
N THR A 108 -16.98 -12.96 14.04
CA THR A 108 -15.90 -13.01 15.02
C THR A 108 -14.67 -12.24 14.54
N PHE A 109 -13.85 -11.81 15.48
CA PHE A 109 -12.59 -11.10 15.22
C PHE A 109 -11.46 -11.81 15.95
N THR A 110 -10.46 -12.26 15.21
CA THR A 110 -9.26 -12.88 15.78
C THR A 110 -8.29 -11.82 16.25
N GLY A 111 -7.85 -11.88 17.49
CA GLY A 111 -6.92 -10.91 18.06
C GLY A 111 -7.57 -10.04 19.15
N LYS A 112 -6.95 -8.90 19.46
CA LYS A 112 -7.38 -7.98 20.51
C LYS A 112 -8.41 -7.00 19.98
N VAL A 113 -9.53 -6.86 20.66
CA VAL A 113 -10.54 -5.82 20.40
C VAL A 113 -10.38 -4.70 21.42
N LEU A 114 -10.34 -3.46 20.94
CA LEU A 114 -10.35 -2.28 21.78
C LEU A 114 -11.80 -1.88 22.07
N GLY A 115 -12.18 -1.92 23.32
CA GLY A 115 -13.56 -1.69 23.74
C GLY A 115 -14.41 -2.96 23.72
N LYS A 116 -15.72 -2.80 23.54
CA LYS A 116 -16.69 -3.89 23.47
C LYS A 116 -17.18 -4.07 22.03
N LEU A 117 -17.17 -5.30 21.56
CA LEU A 117 -17.81 -5.61 20.26
C LEU A 117 -19.32 -5.26 20.33
N PRO A 118 -19.85 -4.64 19.28
CA PRO A 118 -21.29 -4.46 19.16
C PRO A 118 -22.00 -5.80 19.02
N THR A 119 -23.29 -5.84 19.34
CA THR A 119 -24.14 -6.96 18.95
C THR A 119 -24.45 -6.81 17.47
N PHE A 120 -24.11 -7.84 16.69
CA PHE A 120 -24.37 -7.80 15.25
C PHE A 120 -25.82 -8.16 14.98
N GLU A 121 -26.55 -7.25 14.33
CA GLU A 121 -27.98 -7.40 14.00
C GLU A 121 -28.17 -7.39 12.50
N SER A 122 -29.11 -8.21 12.03
CA SER A 122 -29.45 -8.31 10.60
C SER A 122 -29.82 -6.95 10.01
N GLY A 123 -29.23 -6.64 8.85
CA GLY A 123 -29.51 -5.42 8.10
C GLY A 123 -28.78 -4.17 8.59
N LYS A 124 -28.13 -4.22 9.74
CA LYS A 124 -27.29 -3.11 10.22
C LYS A 124 -25.90 -3.14 9.58
N SER A 125 -25.27 -1.99 9.50
CA SER A 125 -23.91 -1.82 8.99
C SER A 125 -22.93 -1.56 10.11
N TYR A 126 -21.72 -2.09 9.96
CA TYR A 126 -20.64 -2.00 10.92
C TYR A 126 -19.35 -1.60 10.23
N GLU A 127 -18.65 -0.71 10.87
CA GLU A 127 -17.31 -0.28 10.49
C GLU A 127 -16.28 -1.01 11.34
N PHE A 128 -15.19 -1.41 10.74
CA PHE A 128 -14.04 -1.92 11.46
C PHE A 128 -12.75 -1.24 11.01
N ASP A 129 -11.89 -1.02 11.98
CA ASP A 129 -10.50 -0.68 11.79
C ASP A 129 -9.63 -1.74 12.45
N VAL A 130 -8.56 -2.13 11.81
CA VAL A 130 -7.53 -2.96 12.42
C VAL A 130 -6.16 -2.34 12.19
N TYR A 131 -5.39 -2.24 13.25
CA TYR A 131 -4.01 -1.80 13.21
C TYR A 131 -3.16 -2.70 14.10
N SER A 132 -2.11 -3.31 13.51
CA SER A 132 -1.21 -4.23 14.24
C SER A 132 -1.95 -5.30 15.06
N GLY A 133 -3.03 -5.87 14.50
CA GLY A 133 -3.82 -6.92 15.15
C GLY A 133 -4.79 -6.44 16.24
N ILE A 134 -4.94 -5.12 16.42
CA ILE A 134 -5.90 -4.52 17.35
C ILE A 134 -7.10 -4.00 16.55
N TRP A 135 -8.30 -4.44 16.90
CA TRP A 135 -9.55 -4.08 16.26
C TRP A 135 -10.30 -2.99 17.01
N ILE A 136 -10.89 -2.09 16.24
CA ILE A 136 -11.97 -1.21 16.65
C ILE A 136 -13.16 -1.56 15.78
N VAL A 137 -14.32 -1.83 16.38
CA VAL A 137 -15.55 -2.19 15.64
C VAL A 137 -16.71 -1.41 16.21
N GLN A 138 -17.46 -0.76 15.35
CA GLN A 138 -18.62 0.04 15.75
C GLN A 138 -19.77 -0.09 14.78
N GLU A 139 -21.00 0.14 15.24
CA GLU A 139 -22.18 0.24 14.39
C GLU A 139 -22.18 1.57 13.64
N VAL A 140 -22.45 1.53 12.36
CA VAL A 140 -22.65 2.73 11.54
C VAL A 140 -24.08 3.20 11.70
N VAL A 141 -24.27 4.29 12.42
CA VAL A 141 -25.59 4.92 12.57
C VAL A 141 -25.80 5.90 11.43
N THR A 142 -26.72 5.60 10.51
CA THR A 142 -27.19 6.57 9.51
C THR A 142 -28.17 7.53 10.18
N GLN A 143 -27.85 8.82 10.14
CA GLN A 143 -28.76 9.90 10.56
C GLN A 143 -29.83 10.13 9.49
#